data_fd5bbf05f18d3525e52656e02ca15e36
#
_entry.id   fd5bbf05f18d3525e52656e02ca15e36
#
_cell.length_a   1.000
_cell.length_b   1.000
_cell.length_c   1.000
_cell.angle_alpha   90.00
_cell.angle_beta   90.00
_cell.angle_gamma   90.00
#
_symmetry.space_group_name_H-M   'P 1'
#
loop_
_entity.id
_entity.type
_entity.pdbx_description
1 polymer ?
#
loop_
_entity_poly.entity_id
_entity_poly.type
_entity_poly.pdbx_seq_one_letter_code
_entity_poly.pdbx_strand_id
1 'polypeptide(L)'
;MRQYSATVETSNWEVVDASRLQCTLNHPLPGYGDAMFTSVASKRLNMEFELDMHLLPNRFDVAAVYSVPPKWMPGVAPKTIADMTLRTQYNGDLPQDAAWTMLSELEKGFWPTIYYQDWYNEYDKVSVALNASNFSLVYRDFVECVSNLLPYNFDDIAYTVLSYQKNSTELTKYSQKRLTMIGEYLKEDSDLELVLLDGYTDSYGGRWNNEQLSIRRANEVKSYLTTIGVPDDRIQLTGHGEKRHIANNNTRESRAQNRRVVVRLSKS
;
A
#
# COMPACT_ATOMS: atom_id res chain seq x y z
N MET A 1 -16.65 -34.16 -5.43
CA MET A 1 -15.69 -33.12 -5.01
C MET A 1 -15.07 -32.50 -6.25
N ARG A 2 -15.18 -31.18 -6.43
CA ARG A 2 -14.56 -30.42 -7.52
C ARG A 2 -13.18 -29.95 -7.07
N GLN A 3 -12.17 -30.16 -7.91
CA GLN A 3 -10.79 -29.78 -7.60
C GLN A 3 -10.29 -28.75 -8.61
N TYR A 4 -9.76 -27.66 -8.11
CA TYR A 4 -9.13 -26.61 -8.90
C TYR A 4 -7.68 -26.49 -8.46
N SER A 5 -6.78 -26.70 -9.39
CA SER A 5 -5.34 -26.49 -9.20
C SER A 5 -4.66 -26.48 -10.56
N ALA A 6 -3.60 -25.70 -10.70
CA ALA A 6 -2.70 -25.85 -11.83
C ALA A 6 -1.98 -27.20 -11.77
N THR A 7 -1.67 -27.81 -12.94
CA THR A 7 -0.76 -28.94 -13.00
C THR A 7 0.68 -28.49 -12.81
N VAL A 8 1.63 -29.40 -12.66
CA VAL A 8 3.07 -29.04 -12.56
C VAL A 8 3.53 -28.27 -13.79
N GLU A 9 3.03 -28.65 -14.97
CA GLU A 9 3.38 -28.02 -16.26
C GLU A 9 2.71 -26.65 -16.46
N THR A 10 1.52 -26.45 -15.88
CA THR A 10 0.72 -25.22 -16.03
C THR A 10 0.79 -24.31 -14.80
N SER A 11 1.49 -24.74 -13.73
CA SER A 11 1.69 -23.91 -12.55
C SER A 11 2.57 -22.71 -12.93
N ASN A 12 1.95 -21.55 -12.96
CA ASN A 12 2.60 -20.28 -13.21
C ASN A 12 2.48 -19.39 -11.96
N TRP A 13 3.60 -18.83 -11.56
CA TRP A 13 3.69 -17.79 -10.54
C TRP A 13 4.29 -16.58 -11.20
N GLU A 14 3.77 -15.40 -10.92
CA GLU A 14 4.27 -14.15 -11.50
C GLU A 14 4.13 -12.98 -10.53
N VAL A 15 5.07 -12.05 -10.58
CA VAL A 15 4.95 -10.75 -9.91
C VAL A 15 4.26 -9.81 -10.89
N VAL A 16 2.97 -9.55 -10.67
CA VAL A 16 2.12 -8.74 -11.58
C VAL A 16 2.20 -7.26 -11.26
N ASP A 17 2.61 -6.90 -10.05
CA ASP A 17 2.88 -5.53 -9.64
C ASP A 17 4.19 -5.52 -8.87
N ALA A 18 5.12 -4.65 -9.29
CA ALA A 18 6.46 -4.53 -8.74
C ALA A 18 6.87 -3.05 -8.72
N SER A 19 6.24 -2.28 -7.85
CA SER A 19 6.54 -0.88 -7.62
C SER A 19 7.11 -0.66 -6.21
N ARG A 20 7.56 0.55 -5.91
CA ARG A 20 7.93 0.90 -4.53
C ARG A 20 6.72 1.15 -3.62
N LEU A 21 5.49 1.08 -4.16
CA LEU A 21 4.24 1.26 -3.43
C LEU A 21 3.53 -0.07 -3.18
N GLN A 22 3.67 -1.04 -4.08
CA GLN A 22 2.97 -2.32 -4.00
C GLN A 22 3.76 -3.42 -4.70
N CYS A 23 3.70 -4.61 -4.13
CA CYS A 23 4.19 -5.85 -4.72
C CYS A 23 3.08 -6.89 -4.67
N THR A 24 2.72 -7.47 -5.80
CA THR A 24 1.69 -8.50 -5.89
C THR A 24 2.23 -9.75 -6.58
N LEU A 25 2.20 -10.87 -5.88
CA LEU A 25 2.51 -12.20 -6.39
C LEU A 25 1.22 -12.91 -6.74
N ASN A 26 1.05 -13.28 -8.00
CA ASN A 26 -0.14 -13.94 -8.53
C ASN A 26 0.10 -15.41 -8.89
N HIS A 27 -0.92 -16.22 -8.65
CA HIS A 27 -1.00 -17.63 -9.09
C HIS A 27 -2.35 -17.90 -9.74
N PRO A 28 -2.43 -18.00 -11.08
CA PRO A 28 -3.65 -18.35 -11.78
C PRO A 28 -4.10 -19.79 -11.44
N LEU A 29 -5.40 -19.91 -11.17
CA LEU A 29 -6.08 -21.17 -10.84
C LEU A 29 -7.04 -21.52 -11.98
N PRO A 30 -6.67 -22.43 -12.90
CA PRO A 30 -7.44 -22.73 -14.11
C PRO A 30 -8.90 -23.06 -13.81
N GLY A 31 -9.81 -22.28 -14.43
CA GLY A 31 -11.27 -22.44 -14.31
C GLY A 31 -11.86 -21.97 -12.98
N TYR A 32 -11.07 -21.32 -12.14
CA TYR A 32 -11.50 -20.84 -10.82
C TYR A 32 -11.31 -19.33 -10.62
N GLY A 33 -10.14 -18.80 -10.91
CA GLY A 33 -9.73 -17.42 -10.67
C GLY A 33 -8.25 -17.30 -10.37
N ASP A 34 -7.87 -16.43 -9.45
CA ASP A 34 -6.49 -16.13 -9.11
C ASP A 34 -6.26 -16.14 -7.60
N ALA A 35 -5.08 -16.56 -7.18
CA ALA A 35 -4.62 -16.44 -5.80
C ALA A 35 -3.53 -15.36 -5.72
N MET A 36 -3.79 -14.29 -4.98
CA MET A 36 -2.92 -13.12 -4.92
C MET A 36 -2.36 -12.91 -3.51
N PHE A 37 -1.06 -12.65 -3.44
CA PHE A 37 -0.38 -12.19 -2.22
C PHE A 37 0.13 -10.78 -2.47
N THR A 38 -0.35 -9.81 -1.67
CA THR A 38 -0.04 -8.40 -1.86
C THR A 38 0.59 -7.80 -0.61
N SER A 39 1.69 -7.07 -0.80
CA SER A 39 2.31 -6.23 0.22
C SER A 39 2.38 -4.80 -0.28
N VAL A 40 2.01 -3.84 0.56
CA VAL A 40 1.98 -2.41 0.21
C VAL A 40 2.95 -1.59 1.06
N ALA A 41 3.41 -0.47 0.51
CA ALA A 41 4.24 0.50 1.21
C ALA A 41 3.61 0.90 2.55
N SER A 42 4.36 0.75 3.65
CA SER A 42 3.88 1.04 5.00
C SER A 42 5.05 1.08 6.00
N LYS A 43 4.80 1.65 7.19
CA LYS A 43 5.76 1.62 8.32
C LYS A 43 6.03 0.23 8.87
N ARG A 44 5.13 -0.71 8.62
CA ARG A 44 5.24 -2.09 9.08
C ARG A 44 5.10 -3.01 7.89
N LEU A 45 5.87 -4.08 7.91
CA LEU A 45 5.68 -5.16 6.94
C LEU A 45 4.24 -5.66 7.03
N ASN A 46 3.61 -5.81 5.89
CA ASN A 46 2.25 -6.33 5.76
C ASN A 46 2.21 -7.39 4.66
N MET A 47 1.18 -8.19 4.68
CA MET A 47 0.87 -9.18 3.64
C MET A 47 -0.62 -9.48 3.69
N GLU A 48 -1.26 -9.40 2.56
CA GLU A 48 -2.65 -9.78 2.39
C GLU A 48 -2.72 -10.92 1.39
N PHE A 49 -3.64 -11.84 1.62
CA PHE A 49 -3.99 -12.88 0.67
C PHE A 49 -5.42 -12.68 0.22
N GLU A 50 -5.60 -12.66 -1.09
CA GLU A 50 -6.91 -12.64 -1.73
C GLU A 50 -7.05 -13.81 -2.68
N LEU A 51 -8.19 -14.49 -2.61
CA LEU A 51 -8.62 -15.49 -3.55
C LEU A 51 -9.68 -14.85 -4.45
N ASP A 52 -9.26 -14.35 -5.60
CA ASP A 52 -10.17 -13.81 -6.61
C ASP A 52 -10.92 -14.95 -7.30
N MET A 53 -12.24 -14.88 -7.28
CA MET A 53 -13.11 -15.98 -7.70
C MET A 53 -13.98 -15.57 -8.87
N HIS A 54 -13.94 -16.30 -9.98
CA HIS A 54 -14.87 -16.07 -11.11
C HIS A 54 -16.33 -16.21 -10.70
N LEU A 55 -16.62 -17.07 -9.74
CA LEU A 55 -17.96 -17.30 -9.19
C LEU A 55 -17.98 -16.98 -7.69
N LEU A 56 -18.47 -15.81 -7.35
CA LEU A 56 -18.54 -15.33 -5.98
C LEU A 56 -19.52 -16.11 -5.11
N PRO A 57 -19.29 -16.21 -3.79
CA PRO A 57 -20.21 -16.85 -2.85
C PRO A 57 -21.60 -16.22 -2.90
N ASN A 58 -22.63 -17.06 -2.91
CA ASN A 58 -24.02 -16.62 -2.84
C ASN A 58 -24.59 -16.63 -1.41
N ARG A 59 -23.82 -17.14 -0.45
CA ARG A 59 -24.13 -17.19 0.97
C ARG A 59 -22.85 -17.02 1.82
N PHE A 60 -23.06 -16.70 3.09
CA PHE A 60 -21.97 -16.75 4.07
C PHE A 60 -21.57 -18.20 4.34
N ASP A 61 -20.25 -18.46 4.34
CA ASP A 61 -19.67 -19.77 4.67
C ASP A 61 -18.27 -19.57 5.27
N VAL A 62 -17.65 -20.67 5.71
CA VAL A 62 -16.28 -20.70 6.20
C VAL A 62 -15.53 -21.79 5.46
N ALA A 63 -14.45 -21.41 4.79
CA ALA A 63 -13.54 -22.33 4.14
C ALA A 63 -12.35 -22.68 5.06
N ALA A 64 -12.02 -23.95 5.15
CA ALA A 64 -10.84 -24.39 5.91
C ALA A 64 -9.61 -24.40 5.01
N VAL A 65 -8.51 -23.81 5.48
CA VAL A 65 -7.23 -23.71 4.76
C VAL A 65 -6.21 -24.63 5.39
N TYR A 66 -5.66 -25.53 4.61
CA TYR A 66 -4.65 -26.51 5.02
C TYR A 66 -3.38 -26.42 4.19
N SER A 67 -2.24 -26.67 4.81
CA SER A 67 -0.99 -27.04 4.14
C SER A 67 -1.04 -28.52 3.81
N VAL A 68 -1.17 -28.87 2.55
CA VAL A 68 -1.30 -30.25 2.07
C VAL A 68 0.01 -30.71 1.47
N PRO A 69 0.59 -31.87 1.90
CA PRO A 69 1.78 -32.40 1.29
C PRO A 69 1.49 -32.85 -0.15
N PRO A 70 2.41 -32.61 -1.09
CA PRO A 70 2.25 -33.12 -2.45
C PRO A 70 2.33 -34.65 -2.47
N LYS A 71 1.80 -35.26 -3.52
CA LYS A 71 1.67 -36.74 -3.65
C LYS A 71 2.99 -37.51 -3.50
N TRP A 72 4.13 -36.86 -3.77
CA TRP A 72 5.46 -37.45 -3.63
C TRP A 72 6.06 -37.37 -2.22
N MET A 73 5.34 -36.79 -1.26
CA MET A 73 5.68 -36.74 0.18
C MET A 73 4.70 -37.63 0.99
N PRO A 74 4.67 -38.95 0.81
CA PRO A 74 3.74 -39.80 1.54
C PRO A 74 4.08 -39.85 3.03
N GLY A 75 3.06 -39.97 3.88
CA GLY A 75 3.23 -40.13 5.33
C GLY A 75 3.24 -38.78 6.13
N VAL A 76 3.20 -37.67 5.46
CA VAL A 76 3.03 -36.35 6.12
C VAL A 76 1.54 -35.99 6.18
N ALA A 77 1.04 -35.66 7.37
CA ALA A 77 -0.35 -35.23 7.54
C ALA A 77 -0.54 -33.77 7.13
N PRO A 78 -1.68 -33.41 6.53
CA PRO A 78 -2.03 -32.01 6.32
C PRO A 78 -2.07 -31.24 7.63
N LYS A 79 -1.67 -29.95 7.61
CA LYS A 79 -1.70 -29.05 8.76
C LYS A 79 -2.69 -27.93 8.53
N THR A 80 -3.48 -27.58 9.52
CA THR A 80 -4.37 -26.42 9.47
C THR A 80 -3.53 -25.14 9.42
N ILE A 81 -3.90 -24.23 8.53
CA ILE A 81 -3.33 -22.88 8.45
C ILE A 81 -4.29 -21.88 9.09
N ALA A 82 -5.53 -21.79 8.58
CA ALA A 82 -6.52 -20.82 9.03
C ALA A 82 -7.91 -21.23 8.58
N ASP A 83 -8.91 -20.51 9.08
CA ASP A 83 -10.26 -20.48 8.53
C ASP A 83 -10.45 -19.19 7.74
N MET A 84 -10.96 -19.30 6.50
CA MET A 84 -11.26 -18.17 5.61
C MET A 84 -12.75 -17.90 5.63
N THR A 85 -13.13 -16.68 5.98
CA THR A 85 -14.51 -16.24 5.92
C THR A 85 -14.92 -15.93 4.49
N LEU A 86 -15.93 -16.64 3.98
CA LEU A 86 -16.51 -16.39 2.67
C LEU A 86 -17.77 -15.53 2.83
N ARG A 87 -17.73 -14.31 2.30
CA ARG A 87 -18.83 -13.35 2.37
C ARG A 87 -19.58 -13.31 1.04
N THR A 88 -20.90 -13.16 1.09
CA THR A 88 -21.75 -13.09 -0.11
C THR A 88 -21.28 -11.97 -1.04
N GLN A 89 -20.99 -12.32 -2.29
CA GLN A 89 -20.54 -11.40 -3.36
C GLN A 89 -19.17 -10.74 -3.12
N TYR A 90 -18.31 -11.35 -2.27
CA TYR A 90 -16.95 -10.89 -2.06
C TYR A 90 -15.95 -12.02 -2.30
N ASN A 91 -14.75 -11.67 -2.72
CA ASN A 91 -13.62 -12.58 -2.79
C ASN A 91 -13.24 -13.11 -1.40
N GLY A 92 -12.55 -14.24 -1.36
CA GLY A 92 -12.00 -14.78 -0.11
C GLY A 92 -10.73 -14.03 0.29
N ASP A 93 -10.60 -13.68 1.57
CA ASP A 93 -9.42 -13.01 2.10
C ASP A 93 -8.88 -13.70 3.36
N LEU A 94 -7.58 -13.59 3.58
CA LEU A 94 -6.92 -14.08 4.80
C LEU A 94 -6.03 -12.99 5.41
N PRO A 95 -5.95 -12.95 6.75
CA PRO A 95 -5.09 -12.01 7.46
C PRO A 95 -3.61 -12.33 7.24
N GLN A 96 -2.77 -11.34 7.53
CA GLN A 96 -1.33 -11.35 7.36
C GLN A 96 -0.64 -12.64 7.84
N ASP A 97 -0.96 -13.11 9.04
CA ASP A 97 -0.29 -14.28 9.63
C ASP A 97 -0.57 -15.57 8.84
N ALA A 98 -1.79 -15.72 8.34
CA ALA A 98 -2.17 -16.84 7.49
C ALA A 98 -1.50 -16.73 6.12
N ALA A 99 -1.46 -15.54 5.50
CA ALA A 99 -0.80 -15.30 4.24
C ALA A 99 0.71 -15.63 4.30
N TRP A 100 1.42 -15.18 5.32
CA TRP A 100 2.83 -15.55 5.55
C TRP A 100 3.03 -17.04 5.78
N THR A 101 2.11 -17.68 6.48
CA THR A 101 2.15 -19.13 6.68
C THR A 101 2.00 -19.86 5.36
N MET A 102 1.07 -19.45 4.49
CA MET A 102 0.90 -20.04 3.16
C MET A 102 2.16 -19.90 2.30
N LEU A 103 2.78 -18.72 2.25
CA LEU A 103 4.04 -18.49 1.53
C LEU A 103 5.16 -19.39 2.06
N SER A 104 5.28 -19.54 3.38
CA SER A 104 6.27 -20.40 4.01
C SER A 104 6.04 -21.89 3.70
N GLU A 105 4.80 -22.32 3.61
CA GLU A 105 4.48 -23.71 3.23
C GLU A 105 4.73 -23.96 1.73
N LEU A 106 4.44 -22.98 0.86
CA LEU A 106 4.79 -23.03 -0.56
C LEU A 106 6.30 -23.15 -0.78
N GLU A 107 7.10 -22.41 0.00
CA GLU A 107 8.57 -22.47 -0.07
C GLU A 107 9.11 -23.85 0.30
N LYS A 108 8.45 -24.57 1.22
CA LYS A 108 8.76 -25.97 1.59
C LYS A 108 8.24 -26.98 0.57
N GLY A 109 7.51 -26.55 -0.46
CA GLY A 109 6.92 -27.41 -1.47
C GLY A 109 5.56 -28.00 -1.09
N PHE A 110 4.94 -27.53 -0.01
CA PHE A 110 3.56 -27.90 0.34
C PHE A 110 2.57 -27.06 -0.46
N TRP A 111 1.35 -27.55 -0.57
CA TRP A 111 0.28 -26.91 -1.32
C TRP A 111 -0.79 -26.34 -0.36
N PRO A 112 -0.80 -25.07 -0.06
CA PRO A 112 -1.94 -24.45 0.62
C PRO A 112 -3.22 -24.74 -0.16
N THR A 113 -4.18 -25.36 0.51
CA THR A 113 -5.41 -25.83 -0.11
C THR A 113 -6.62 -25.37 0.69
N ILE A 114 -7.55 -24.76 0.02
CA ILE A 114 -8.77 -24.17 0.57
C ILE A 114 -9.93 -25.14 0.30
N TYR A 115 -10.66 -25.51 1.34
CA TYR A 115 -11.79 -26.44 1.26
C TYR A 115 -13.05 -25.77 1.75
N TYR A 116 -14.11 -25.84 0.95
CA TYR A 116 -15.44 -25.36 1.35
C TYR A 116 -16.55 -26.18 0.69
N GLN A 117 -17.81 -25.98 1.16
CA GLN A 117 -18.98 -26.58 0.58
C GLN A 117 -19.44 -25.75 -0.63
N ASP A 118 -19.66 -26.40 -1.79
CA ASP A 118 -20.17 -25.70 -2.98
C ASP A 118 -21.51 -25.01 -2.65
N TRP A 119 -21.58 -23.70 -2.88
CA TRP A 119 -22.81 -22.93 -2.61
C TRP A 119 -23.86 -23.04 -3.72
N TYR A 120 -23.49 -23.58 -4.88
CA TYR A 120 -24.42 -23.87 -5.97
C TYR A 120 -24.90 -25.33 -5.98
N ASN A 121 -24.14 -26.25 -5.35
CA ASN A 121 -24.48 -27.66 -5.20
C ASN A 121 -24.05 -28.17 -3.81
N GLU A 122 -24.98 -28.22 -2.89
CA GLU A 122 -24.72 -28.61 -1.49
C GLU A 122 -24.16 -30.04 -1.30
N TYR A 123 -24.23 -30.88 -2.33
CA TYR A 123 -23.66 -32.24 -2.28
C TYR A 123 -22.19 -32.28 -2.66
N ASP A 124 -21.65 -31.21 -3.28
CA ASP A 124 -20.28 -31.15 -3.71
C ASP A 124 -19.41 -30.32 -2.76
N LYS A 125 -18.23 -30.82 -2.48
CA LYS A 125 -17.14 -30.08 -1.85
C LYS A 125 -16.20 -29.52 -2.93
N VAL A 126 -15.71 -28.34 -2.69
CA VAL A 126 -14.70 -27.69 -3.54
C VAL A 126 -13.36 -27.73 -2.81
N SER A 127 -12.29 -27.98 -3.56
CA SER A 127 -10.92 -27.77 -3.09
C SER A 127 -10.15 -26.94 -4.11
N VAL A 128 -9.48 -25.92 -3.63
CA VAL A 128 -8.66 -24.98 -4.42
C VAL A 128 -7.24 -25.08 -3.89
N ALA A 129 -6.31 -25.60 -4.69
CA ALA A 129 -4.94 -25.85 -4.25
C ALA A 129 -3.94 -24.98 -5.00
N LEU A 130 -3.09 -24.29 -4.26
CA LEU A 130 -1.97 -23.53 -4.79
C LEU A 130 -0.79 -24.48 -5.01
N ASN A 131 -0.43 -24.72 -6.28
CA ASN A 131 0.65 -25.62 -6.63
C ASN A 131 2.03 -24.94 -6.45
N ALA A 132 2.88 -25.49 -5.59
CA ALA A 132 4.21 -24.95 -5.30
C ALA A 132 5.24 -25.11 -6.42
N SER A 133 4.89 -25.76 -7.56
CA SER A 133 5.80 -25.88 -8.69
C SER A 133 6.11 -24.49 -9.26
N ASN A 134 7.39 -24.26 -9.59
CA ASN A 134 7.90 -22.97 -10.11
C ASN A 134 7.81 -21.76 -9.14
N PHE A 135 7.33 -21.96 -7.91
CA PHE A 135 7.17 -20.90 -6.92
C PHE A 135 8.50 -20.26 -6.49
N SER A 136 9.52 -21.06 -6.16
CA SER A 136 10.73 -20.58 -5.48
C SER A 136 11.53 -19.52 -6.24
N LEU A 137 11.52 -19.55 -7.58
CA LEU A 137 12.23 -18.57 -8.40
C LEU A 137 11.53 -17.21 -8.34
N VAL A 138 10.23 -17.20 -8.58
CA VAL A 138 9.41 -16.00 -8.60
C VAL A 138 9.24 -15.40 -7.18
N TYR A 139 9.22 -16.28 -6.17
CA TYR A 139 9.15 -15.83 -4.77
C TYR A 139 10.36 -15.00 -4.34
N ARG A 140 11.57 -15.29 -4.86
CA ARG A 140 12.75 -14.45 -4.60
C ARG A 140 12.59 -13.05 -5.17
N ASP A 141 12.07 -12.93 -6.38
CA ASP A 141 11.82 -11.64 -7.01
C ASP A 141 10.74 -10.86 -6.25
N PHE A 142 9.72 -11.56 -5.77
CA PHE A 142 8.68 -10.97 -4.91
C PHE A 142 9.25 -10.47 -3.58
N VAL A 143 10.09 -11.25 -2.89
CA VAL A 143 10.75 -10.84 -1.64
C VAL A 143 11.67 -9.64 -1.86
N GLU A 144 12.39 -9.59 -2.98
CA GLU A 144 13.21 -8.44 -3.36
C GLU A 144 12.34 -7.19 -3.56
N CYS A 145 11.21 -7.32 -4.28
CA CYS A 145 10.23 -6.22 -4.43
C CYS A 145 9.75 -5.74 -3.06
N VAL A 146 9.29 -6.63 -2.18
CA VAL A 146 8.79 -6.28 -0.83
C VAL A 146 9.86 -5.57 0.01
N SER A 147 11.12 -5.96 -0.13
CA SER A 147 12.24 -5.31 0.59
C SER A 147 12.50 -3.87 0.13
N ASN A 148 12.06 -3.51 -1.08
CA ASN A 148 12.23 -2.20 -1.70
C ASN A 148 11.02 -1.27 -1.53
N LEU A 149 9.94 -1.73 -0.89
CA LEU A 149 8.77 -0.91 -0.60
C LEU A 149 9.13 0.32 0.24
N LEU A 150 8.46 1.43 -0.01
CA LEU A 150 8.61 2.64 0.81
C LEU A 150 8.17 2.35 2.26
N PRO A 151 8.95 2.79 3.28
CA PRO A 151 8.62 2.57 4.68
C PRO A 151 7.55 3.55 5.20
N TYR A 152 6.63 3.98 4.36
CA TYR A 152 5.49 4.85 4.65
C TYR A 152 4.46 4.74 3.54
N ASN A 153 3.21 5.01 3.88
CA ASN A 153 2.08 5.01 2.95
C ASN A 153 1.57 6.43 2.65
N PHE A 154 0.49 6.52 1.86
CA PHE A 154 -0.15 7.78 1.50
C PHE A 154 -0.63 8.57 2.72
N ASP A 155 -1.28 7.92 3.70
CA ASP A 155 -1.81 8.57 4.89
C ASP A 155 -0.73 9.24 5.73
N ASP A 156 0.49 8.71 5.70
CA ASP A 156 1.64 9.27 6.41
C ASP A 156 2.10 10.62 5.85
N ILE A 157 1.79 10.89 4.58
CA ILE A 157 2.25 12.09 3.85
C ILE A 157 1.12 12.99 3.38
N ALA A 158 -0.12 12.49 3.29
CA ALA A 158 -1.29 13.21 2.77
C ALA A 158 -1.51 14.56 3.43
N TYR A 159 -1.18 14.67 4.71
CA TYR A 159 -1.15 15.94 5.44
C TYR A 159 0.24 16.17 6.04
N THR A 160 0.98 17.11 5.48
CA THR A 160 2.35 17.41 5.94
C THR A 160 2.52 18.89 6.22
N VAL A 161 3.07 19.22 7.40
CA VAL A 161 3.44 20.59 7.79
C VAL A 161 4.95 20.76 7.62
N LEU A 162 5.34 21.68 6.76
CA LEU A 162 6.72 22.05 6.51
C LEU A 162 7.05 23.35 7.25
N SER A 163 8.02 23.30 8.16
CA SER A 163 8.49 24.44 8.97
C SER A 163 9.80 24.99 8.43
N TYR A 164 10.01 26.27 8.63
CA TYR A 164 11.18 27.01 8.13
C TYR A 164 12.17 27.34 9.23
N GLN A 165 13.44 27.46 8.87
CA GLN A 165 14.47 27.98 9.75
C GLN A 165 14.15 29.44 10.15
N LYS A 166 14.77 29.90 11.24
CA LYS A 166 14.53 31.26 11.74
C LYS A 166 14.97 32.29 10.70
N ASN A 167 14.09 33.25 10.37
CA ASN A 167 14.32 34.36 9.43
C ASN A 167 14.86 33.92 8.06
N SER A 168 14.46 32.74 7.60
CA SER A 168 14.90 32.13 6.36
C SER A 168 13.72 31.62 5.54
N THR A 169 13.94 31.44 4.24
CA THR A 169 13.07 30.68 3.34
C THR A 169 13.49 29.21 3.30
N GLU A 170 14.55 28.80 3.98
CA GLU A 170 15.03 27.43 4.03
C GLU A 170 14.18 26.58 4.99
N LEU A 171 13.80 25.41 4.54
CA LEU A 171 13.12 24.41 5.35
C LEU A 171 14.03 23.85 6.45
N THR A 172 13.45 23.49 7.59
CA THR A 172 14.18 22.70 8.60
C THR A 172 14.61 21.35 8.02
N LYS A 173 15.66 20.73 8.57
CA LYS A 173 16.11 19.38 8.15
C LYS A 173 14.98 18.34 8.21
N TYR A 174 14.12 18.43 9.22
CA TYR A 174 12.94 17.57 9.35
C TYR A 174 11.97 17.80 8.17
N SER A 175 11.66 19.06 7.86
CA SER A 175 10.75 19.41 6.76
C SER A 175 11.32 19.03 5.38
N GLN A 176 12.64 19.15 5.19
CA GLN A 176 13.32 18.69 3.98
C GLN A 176 13.12 17.19 3.80
N LYS A 177 13.37 16.39 4.86
CA LYS A 177 13.14 14.95 4.83
C LYS A 177 11.69 14.61 4.49
N ARG A 178 10.71 15.30 5.10
CA ARG A 178 9.28 15.10 4.81
C ARG A 178 8.94 15.43 3.36
N LEU A 179 9.48 16.51 2.83
CA LEU A 179 9.27 16.90 1.43
C LEU A 179 9.90 15.89 0.46
N THR A 180 11.08 15.34 0.79
CA THR A 180 11.70 14.25 0.01
C THR A 180 10.81 12.99 0.00
N MET A 181 10.26 12.60 1.15
CA MET A 181 9.33 11.46 1.24
C MET A 181 8.10 11.66 0.34
N ILE A 182 7.51 12.86 0.37
CA ILE A 182 6.39 13.20 -0.53
C ILE A 182 6.84 13.04 -1.99
N GLY A 183 8.00 13.58 -2.34
CA GLY A 183 8.52 13.49 -3.71
C GLY A 183 8.79 12.07 -4.19
N GLU A 184 9.36 11.22 -3.33
CA GLU A 184 9.59 9.81 -3.64
C GLU A 184 8.28 9.06 -3.86
N TYR A 185 7.28 9.30 -3.01
CA TYR A 185 5.97 8.68 -3.14
C TYR A 185 5.28 9.09 -4.44
N LEU A 186 5.25 10.40 -4.73
CA LEU A 186 4.57 10.95 -5.90
C LEU A 186 5.19 10.57 -7.25
N LYS A 187 6.46 10.12 -7.26
CA LYS A 187 7.08 9.55 -8.47
C LYS A 187 6.53 8.19 -8.84
N GLU A 188 6.14 7.42 -7.85
CA GLU A 188 5.63 6.05 -8.01
C GLU A 188 4.09 6.03 -8.17
N ASP A 189 3.40 7.10 -7.76
CA ASP A 189 1.95 7.18 -7.70
C ASP A 189 1.38 8.00 -8.87
N SER A 190 0.75 7.30 -9.82
CA SER A 190 0.07 7.91 -10.97
C SER A 190 -1.32 8.47 -10.63
N ASP A 191 -1.92 8.05 -9.51
CA ASP A 191 -3.31 8.33 -9.14
C ASP A 191 -3.48 9.62 -8.33
N LEU A 192 -2.39 10.37 -8.17
CA LEU A 192 -2.44 11.68 -7.51
C LEU A 192 -3.29 12.65 -8.33
N GLU A 193 -4.34 13.18 -7.72
CA GLU A 193 -5.23 14.15 -8.34
C GLU A 193 -4.79 15.59 -8.09
N LEU A 194 -4.50 15.93 -6.84
CA LEU A 194 -4.31 17.31 -6.43
C LEU A 194 -3.32 17.46 -5.27
N VAL A 195 -2.47 18.47 -5.41
CA VAL A 195 -1.59 18.96 -4.36
C VAL A 195 -2.00 20.38 -3.97
N LEU A 196 -2.43 20.58 -2.73
CA LEU A 196 -2.74 21.90 -2.19
C LEU A 196 -1.57 22.38 -1.32
N LEU A 197 -1.06 23.57 -1.62
CA LEU A 197 0.02 24.23 -0.89
C LEU A 197 -0.46 25.51 -0.25
N ASP A 198 -0.57 25.53 1.07
CA ASP A 198 -1.00 26.69 1.85
C ASP A 198 0.17 27.30 2.63
N GLY A 199 0.61 28.49 2.25
CA GLY A 199 1.70 29.22 2.90
C GLY A 199 1.23 30.16 4.01
N TYR A 200 1.96 30.19 5.14
CA TYR A 200 1.65 31.01 6.32
C TYR A 200 2.91 31.68 6.88
N THR A 201 2.72 32.84 7.53
CA THR A 201 3.77 33.54 8.27
C THR A 201 3.35 33.75 9.75
N ASP A 202 4.29 34.21 10.56
CA ASP A 202 3.95 34.84 11.85
C ASP A 202 3.45 36.27 11.64
N SER A 203 3.09 36.95 12.71
CA SER A 203 2.58 38.33 12.68
C SER A 203 3.68 39.42 12.67
N TYR A 204 4.94 39.04 12.56
CA TYR A 204 6.03 39.98 12.55
C TYR A 204 6.27 40.55 11.14
N GLY A 205 6.16 41.88 11.00
CA GLY A 205 6.32 42.56 9.71
C GLY A 205 5.00 43.11 9.16
N GLY A 206 5.07 43.76 8.00
CA GLY A 206 3.91 44.30 7.33
C GLY A 206 3.04 43.23 6.66
N ARG A 207 1.72 43.40 6.73
CA ARG A 207 0.74 42.43 6.20
C ARG A 207 0.98 42.06 4.74
N TRP A 208 1.27 43.03 3.88
CA TRP A 208 1.58 42.80 2.47
C TRP A 208 2.85 41.97 2.31
N ASN A 209 3.92 42.28 3.05
CA ASN A 209 5.18 41.53 3.01
C ASN A 209 4.98 40.08 3.46
N ASN A 210 4.16 39.85 4.48
CA ASN A 210 3.83 38.55 4.99
C ASN A 210 3.04 37.71 3.96
N GLU A 211 2.14 38.32 3.24
CA GLU A 211 1.43 37.67 2.15
C GLU A 211 2.39 37.25 1.03
N GLN A 212 3.24 38.16 0.55
CA GLN A 212 4.25 37.86 -0.46
C GLN A 212 5.26 36.78 -0.01
N LEU A 213 5.66 36.79 1.26
CA LEU A 213 6.57 35.83 1.84
C LEU A 213 5.90 34.42 1.88
N SER A 214 4.62 34.35 2.24
CA SER A 214 3.88 33.09 2.27
C SER A 214 3.73 32.47 0.88
N ILE A 215 3.47 33.30 -0.15
CA ILE A 215 3.42 32.86 -1.54
C ILE A 215 4.80 32.35 -2.01
N ARG A 216 5.88 33.08 -1.73
CA ARG A 216 7.24 32.66 -2.10
C ARG A 216 7.60 31.31 -1.51
N ARG A 217 7.32 31.08 -0.23
CA ARG A 217 7.58 29.80 0.44
C ARG A 217 6.81 28.65 -0.19
N ALA A 218 5.54 28.86 -0.49
CA ALA A 218 4.73 27.85 -1.15
C ALA A 218 5.21 27.59 -2.60
N ASN A 219 5.67 28.63 -3.32
CA ASN A 219 6.27 28.48 -4.65
C ASN A 219 7.58 27.67 -4.64
N GLU A 220 8.42 27.79 -3.61
CA GLU A 220 9.63 26.97 -3.46
C GLU A 220 9.28 25.49 -3.33
N VAL A 221 8.24 25.16 -2.55
CA VAL A 221 7.73 23.78 -2.44
C VAL A 221 7.15 23.31 -3.78
N LYS A 222 6.36 24.15 -4.46
CA LYS A 222 5.82 23.86 -5.79
C LYS A 222 6.94 23.58 -6.78
N SER A 223 7.96 24.43 -6.85
CA SER A 223 9.10 24.26 -7.75
C SER A 223 9.83 22.95 -7.50
N TYR A 224 10.03 22.56 -6.24
CA TYR A 224 10.61 21.25 -5.92
C TYR A 224 9.74 20.11 -6.45
N LEU A 225 8.44 20.11 -6.19
CA LEU A 225 7.52 19.07 -6.64
C LEU A 225 7.47 18.98 -8.17
N THR A 226 7.46 20.11 -8.86
CA THR A 226 7.50 20.16 -10.33
C THR A 226 8.82 19.59 -10.89
N THR A 227 9.96 19.91 -10.23
CA THR A 227 11.28 19.39 -10.63
C THR A 227 11.36 17.86 -10.55
N ILE A 228 10.64 17.26 -9.61
CA ILE A 228 10.59 15.80 -9.46
C ILE A 228 9.52 15.12 -10.32
N GLY A 229 8.76 15.89 -11.12
CA GLY A 229 7.85 15.37 -12.11
C GLY A 229 6.35 15.51 -11.79
N VAL A 230 5.97 16.16 -10.68
CA VAL A 230 4.54 16.46 -10.41
C VAL A 230 4.06 17.52 -11.41
N PRO A 231 2.99 17.26 -12.18
CA PRO A 231 2.45 18.23 -13.14
C PRO A 231 2.00 19.53 -12.48
N ASP A 232 2.34 20.66 -13.10
CA ASP A 232 2.09 22.00 -12.54
C ASP A 232 0.60 22.30 -12.36
N ASP A 233 -0.24 21.78 -13.24
CA ASP A 233 -1.71 21.92 -13.23
C ASP A 233 -2.37 21.15 -12.08
N ARG A 234 -1.70 20.15 -11.51
CA ARG A 234 -2.14 19.43 -10.30
C ARG A 234 -1.73 20.12 -8.99
N ILE A 235 -0.98 21.23 -9.05
CA ILE A 235 -0.50 21.93 -7.85
C ILE A 235 -1.21 23.26 -7.71
N GLN A 236 -2.10 23.37 -6.71
CA GLN A 236 -2.73 24.62 -6.33
C GLN A 236 -2.01 25.24 -5.14
N LEU A 237 -1.78 26.55 -5.20
CA LEU A 237 -1.02 27.29 -4.21
C LEU A 237 -1.81 28.49 -3.70
N THR A 238 -1.80 28.69 -2.36
CA THR A 238 -2.41 29.85 -1.72
C THR A 238 -1.48 30.41 -0.65
N GLY A 239 -1.22 31.73 -0.69
CA GLY A 239 -0.54 32.46 0.38
C GLY A 239 -1.55 33.12 1.31
N HIS A 240 -1.47 32.81 2.58
CA HIS A 240 -2.37 33.36 3.62
C HIS A 240 -1.74 34.48 4.46
N GLY A 241 -0.43 34.71 4.31
CA GLY A 241 0.31 35.66 5.13
C GLY A 241 0.19 35.32 6.61
N GLU A 242 -0.13 36.35 7.41
CA GLU A 242 -0.30 36.22 8.87
C GLU A 242 -1.71 35.79 9.32
N LYS A 243 -2.57 35.34 8.40
CA LYS A 243 -3.90 34.84 8.73
C LYS A 243 -3.82 33.40 9.23
N ARG A 244 -4.81 32.94 10.03
CA ARG A 244 -4.96 31.56 10.50
C ARG A 244 -3.75 31.04 11.29
N HIS A 245 -3.32 31.78 12.30
CA HIS A 245 -2.30 31.32 13.25
C HIS A 245 -2.73 30.05 13.96
N ILE A 246 -1.80 29.14 14.18
CA ILE A 246 -1.99 27.91 14.98
C ILE A 246 -1.41 28.03 16.39
N ALA A 247 -0.60 29.07 16.64
CA ALA A 247 -0.03 29.40 17.93
C ALA A 247 -0.07 30.93 18.13
N ASN A 248 0.01 31.40 19.39
CA ASN A 248 0.15 32.84 19.64
C ASN A 248 1.50 33.33 19.06
N ASN A 249 1.63 34.69 18.86
CA ASN A 249 2.84 35.27 18.31
C ASN A 249 3.78 35.88 19.40
N ASN A 250 3.56 35.54 20.67
CA ASN A 250 4.24 36.16 21.80
C ASN A 250 5.67 35.66 21.98
N THR A 251 5.90 34.36 21.76
CA THR A 251 7.21 33.77 21.90
C THR A 251 7.86 33.44 20.55
N ARG A 252 9.15 33.25 20.53
CA ARG A 252 9.90 32.86 19.34
C ARG A 252 9.47 31.47 18.83
N GLU A 253 9.18 30.54 19.74
CA GLU A 253 8.77 29.18 19.49
C GLU A 253 7.38 29.16 18.85
N SER A 254 6.42 29.88 19.40
CA SER A 254 5.07 29.99 18.86
C SER A 254 5.04 30.65 17.47
N ARG A 255 5.87 31.69 17.25
CA ARG A 255 6.04 32.25 15.90
C ARG A 255 6.63 31.26 14.92
N ALA A 256 7.55 30.39 15.37
CA ALA A 256 8.11 29.34 14.51
C ALA A 256 7.06 28.35 14.02
N GLN A 257 6.06 28.03 14.83
CA GLN A 257 4.93 27.18 14.43
C GLN A 257 4.04 27.84 13.37
N ASN A 258 3.89 29.16 13.43
CA ASN A 258 3.12 29.92 12.44
C ASN A 258 3.82 30.01 11.08
N ARG A 259 5.16 30.02 11.02
CA ARG A 259 5.95 30.01 9.78
C ARG A 259 5.99 28.63 9.17
N ARG A 260 4.97 28.30 8.37
CA ARG A 260 4.79 26.98 7.79
C ARG A 260 4.24 27.00 6.37
N VAL A 261 4.46 25.93 5.65
CA VAL A 261 3.66 25.54 4.47
C VAL A 261 2.97 24.23 4.80
N VAL A 262 1.68 24.16 4.56
CA VAL A 262 0.90 22.94 4.69
C VAL A 262 0.75 22.32 3.30
N VAL A 263 1.14 21.07 3.17
CA VAL A 263 0.95 20.25 1.97
C VAL A 263 -0.20 19.30 2.23
N ARG A 264 -1.20 19.31 1.36
CA ARG A 264 -2.32 18.36 1.38
C ARG A 264 -2.38 17.67 0.03
N LEU A 265 -2.39 16.36 0.05
CA LEU A 265 -2.47 15.50 -1.13
C LEU A 265 -3.88 14.88 -1.19
N SER A 266 -4.42 14.76 -2.40
CA SER A 266 -5.69 14.08 -2.65
C SER A 266 -5.51 13.07 -3.78
N LYS A 267 -6.11 11.89 -3.60
CA LYS A 267 -6.28 10.86 -4.63
C LYS A 267 -7.73 10.85 -5.11
N SER A 268 -7.94 10.36 -6.34
CA SER A 268 -9.27 10.09 -6.89
C SER A 268 -10.04 9.05 -6.11
#